data_5dd0066a79b24d58a84261d1504f051d
#
_entry.id   5dd0066a79b24d58a84261d1504f051d
#
_cell.length_a   1.000
_cell.length_b   1.000
_cell.length_c   1.000
_cell.angle_alpha   90.00
_cell.angle_beta   90.00
_cell.angle_gamma   90.00
#
_symmetry.space_group_name_H-M   'P 1'
#
loop_
_entity.id
_entity.type
_entity.pdbx_description
1 polymer ?
#
loop_
_entity_poly.entity_id
_entity_poly.type
_entity_poly.pdbx_seq_one_letter_code
_entity_poly.pdbx_strand_id
1 'polypeptide(L)'
;MGADKGGQEDEHPAHQVTLAAFWLDKTEVTNEAYERCVAAKVCRPHDPKSSQLNKFGGDEAFRAPRQPISSISWEESKTYCQWLGKRLPREAEWEKAARGTDARRYPWGNDPPDATRGVYAGSRTAEVGSRPAGAGPYGHLDMAGNVWEWLEDIYDPYAYRRVGADRGIPGSCEEVMTAQNELRQKGQQGYTGSNPIPTECERNLRGGAFNYDGPGLRSSNRVHHPASFRLIMSGVRCAKDG
;
A
#
# COMPACT_ATOMS: atom_id res chain seq x y z
N MET A 1 1.39 -1.68 -15.48
CA MET A 1 1.47 -2.18 -14.12
C MET A 1 2.51 -3.29 -14.06
N GLY A 2 3.21 -3.44 -12.94
CA GLY A 2 4.27 -4.43 -12.80
C GLY A 2 5.62 -4.02 -13.36
N ALA A 3 6.58 -4.95 -13.44
CA ALA A 3 7.93 -4.73 -13.93
C ALA A 3 8.37 -5.93 -14.82
N ASP A 4 9.24 -5.67 -15.80
CA ASP A 4 9.86 -6.73 -16.62
C ASP A 4 11.29 -7.05 -16.17
N LYS A 5 11.90 -6.11 -15.43
CA LYS A 5 13.29 -6.24 -14.95
C LYS A 5 13.42 -5.70 -13.54
N GLY A 6 14.18 -6.41 -12.72
CA GLY A 6 14.34 -6.08 -11.30
C GLY A 6 13.05 -6.31 -10.52
N GLY A 7 13.08 -6.04 -9.22
CA GLY A 7 11.93 -6.32 -8.37
C GLY A 7 11.84 -7.77 -7.94
N GLN A 8 10.70 -8.11 -7.38
CA GLN A 8 10.35 -9.45 -6.92
C GLN A 8 9.51 -10.18 -7.98
N GLU A 9 9.37 -11.49 -7.85
CA GLU A 9 8.68 -12.32 -8.84
C GLU A 9 7.20 -11.96 -8.98
N ASP A 10 6.55 -11.53 -7.90
CA ASP A 10 5.15 -11.10 -7.86
C ASP A 10 4.89 -9.74 -8.53
N GLU A 11 5.98 -9.02 -8.88
CA GLU A 11 5.91 -7.79 -9.67
C GLU A 11 5.91 -8.07 -11.19
N HIS A 12 6.07 -9.34 -11.60
CA HIS A 12 6.21 -9.77 -13.00
C HIS A 12 5.00 -10.54 -13.52
N PRO A 13 4.73 -10.41 -14.83
CA PRO A 13 5.30 -9.51 -15.81
C PRO A 13 4.72 -8.10 -15.76
N ALA A 14 5.40 -7.15 -16.39
CA ALA A 14 4.74 -5.88 -16.70
C ALA A 14 3.61 -6.14 -17.71
N HIS A 15 2.47 -5.48 -17.48
CA HIS A 15 1.30 -5.62 -18.33
C HIS A 15 0.49 -4.33 -18.39
N GLN A 16 -0.31 -4.17 -19.42
CA GLN A 16 -1.18 -3.04 -19.58
C GLN A 16 -2.46 -3.25 -18.78
N VAL A 17 -2.88 -2.22 -18.04
CA VAL A 17 -4.14 -2.23 -17.29
C VAL A 17 -4.98 -1.03 -17.72
N THR A 18 -6.25 -1.27 -18.06
CA THR A 18 -7.22 -0.23 -18.39
C THR A 18 -8.07 0.09 -17.16
N LEU A 19 -8.05 1.34 -16.74
CA LEU A 19 -8.79 1.82 -15.57
C LEU A 19 -9.84 2.84 -16.00
N ALA A 20 -11.02 2.78 -15.38
CA ALA A 20 -11.97 3.89 -15.40
C ALA A 20 -11.36 5.11 -14.68
N ALA A 21 -11.94 6.27 -14.87
CA ALA A 21 -11.55 7.47 -14.12
C ALA A 21 -11.76 7.27 -12.62
N PHE A 22 -10.85 7.78 -11.83
CA PHE A 22 -10.93 7.73 -10.36
C PHE A 22 -10.24 8.94 -9.74
N TRP A 23 -10.61 9.24 -8.52
CA TRP A 23 -9.93 10.19 -7.65
C TRP A 23 -9.14 9.43 -6.60
N LEU A 24 -7.95 9.94 -6.26
CA LEU A 24 -7.11 9.42 -5.19
C LEU A 24 -6.69 10.58 -4.28
N ASP A 25 -6.70 10.38 -2.97
CA ASP A 25 -6.22 11.38 -2.02
C ASP A 25 -4.75 11.73 -2.31
N LYS A 26 -4.45 13.01 -2.22
CA LYS A 26 -3.11 13.52 -2.56
C LYS A 26 -2.01 12.98 -1.64
N THR A 27 -2.34 12.80 -0.36
CA THR A 27 -1.47 12.30 0.70
C THR A 27 -2.15 11.15 1.44
N GLU A 28 -1.44 10.53 2.33
CA GLU A 28 -1.98 9.62 3.33
C GLU A 28 -2.98 10.35 4.24
N VAL A 29 -3.88 9.60 4.87
CA VAL A 29 -4.79 10.11 5.91
C VAL A 29 -3.98 10.48 7.15
N THR A 30 -4.23 11.66 7.71
CA THR A 30 -3.55 12.13 8.92
C THR A 30 -4.25 11.65 10.20
N ASN A 31 -3.52 11.68 11.32
CA ASN A 31 -4.11 11.41 12.63
C ASN A 31 -5.30 12.33 12.92
N GLU A 32 -5.15 13.65 12.70
CA GLU A 32 -6.27 14.60 12.93
C GLU A 32 -7.48 14.32 12.03
N ALA A 33 -7.27 13.83 10.82
CA ALA A 33 -8.36 13.48 9.92
C ALA A 33 -9.09 12.21 10.41
N TYR A 34 -8.33 11.21 10.86
CA TYR A 34 -8.87 9.98 11.42
C TYR A 34 -9.63 10.21 12.73
N GLU A 35 -9.09 11.07 13.62
CA GLU A 35 -9.73 11.42 14.88
C GLU A 35 -11.12 12.05 14.70
N ARG A 36 -11.39 12.71 13.59
CA ARG A 36 -12.75 13.20 13.27
C ARG A 36 -13.74 12.04 13.08
N CYS A 37 -13.30 10.93 12.49
CA CYS A 37 -14.11 9.72 12.37
C CYS A 37 -14.33 9.05 13.75
N VAL A 38 -13.30 9.05 14.59
CA VAL A 38 -13.41 8.55 15.98
C VAL A 38 -14.39 9.40 16.78
N ALA A 39 -14.31 10.72 16.69
CA ALA A 39 -15.26 11.64 17.35
C ALA A 39 -16.69 11.44 16.85
N ALA A 40 -16.88 11.08 15.59
CA ALA A 40 -18.17 10.69 15.02
C ALA A 40 -18.64 9.29 15.47
N LYS A 41 -17.87 8.57 16.27
CA LYS A 41 -18.15 7.21 16.81
C LYS A 41 -18.28 6.14 15.69
N VAL A 42 -17.69 6.36 14.55
CA VAL A 42 -17.67 5.42 13.43
C VAL A 42 -16.36 4.61 13.43
N CYS A 43 -15.22 5.29 13.60
CA CYS A 43 -13.92 4.65 13.68
C CYS A 43 -13.55 4.35 15.13
N ARG A 44 -12.75 3.30 15.32
CA ARG A 44 -12.15 3.01 16.63
C ARG A 44 -10.95 3.94 16.87
N PRO A 45 -10.71 4.37 18.12
CA PRO A 45 -9.45 5.01 18.47
C PRO A 45 -8.26 4.13 18.08
N HIS A 46 -7.28 4.72 17.43
CA HIS A 46 -6.05 4.00 17.11
C HIS A 46 -5.08 4.02 18.29
N ASP A 47 -4.29 2.97 18.43
CA ASP A 47 -3.22 2.90 19.43
C ASP A 47 -1.94 2.35 18.79
N PRO A 48 -0.92 3.19 18.54
CA PRO A 48 0.36 2.74 18.00
C PRO A 48 1.05 1.65 18.83
N LYS A 49 0.75 1.56 20.14
CA LYS A 49 1.29 0.52 21.01
C LYS A 49 0.67 -0.86 20.76
N SER A 50 -0.50 -0.92 20.10
CA SER A 50 -1.18 -2.18 19.75
C SER A 50 -0.62 -2.83 18.48
N SER A 51 0.40 -2.24 17.83
CA SER A 51 1.02 -2.78 16.62
C SER A 51 1.67 -4.14 16.88
N GLN A 52 1.42 -5.12 16.01
CA GLN A 52 2.02 -6.45 16.09
C GLN A 52 3.54 -6.46 15.89
N LEU A 53 4.09 -5.45 15.22
CA LEU A 53 5.54 -5.29 15.00
C LEU A 53 6.07 -4.01 15.64
N ASN A 54 5.76 -3.79 16.91
CA ASN A 54 6.11 -2.57 17.63
C ASN A 54 7.60 -2.51 18.05
N LYS A 55 8.50 -2.46 17.08
CA LYS A 55 9.93 -2.20 17.33
C LYS A 55 10.24 -0.73 17.64
N PHE A 56 9.33 0.18 17.34
CA PHE A 56 9.52 1.63 17.35
C PHE A 56 8.79 2.34 18.49
N GLY A 57 8.18 1.58 19.41
CA GLY A 57 7.76 2.06 20.72
C GLY A 57 6.44 2.81 20.81
N GLY A 58 5.75 3.14 19.77
CA GLY A 58 4.50 3.92 19.85
C GLY A 58 4.71 5.32 20.42
N ASP A 59 5.79 5.96 20.01
CA ASP A 59 6.19 7.33 20.35
C ASP A 59 5.05 8.34 20.06
N GLU A 60 4.97 9.39 20.87
CA GLU A 60 4.10 10.57 20.65
C GLU A 60 4.26 11.16 19.23
N ALA A 61 5.45 11.03 18.63
CA ALA A 61 5.71 11.47 17.25
C ALA A 61 4.78 10.81 16.23
N PHE A 62 4.37 9.55 16.43
CA PHE A 62 3.41 8.88 15.55
C PHE A 62 1.96 9.36 15.74
N ARG A 63 1.69 10.15 16.78
CA ARG A 63 0.35 10.67 17.10
C ARG A 63 0.17 12.14 16.75
N ALA A 64 1.24 12.81 16.29
CA ALA A 64 1.12 14.22 15.96
C ALA A 64 0.05 14.44 14.87
N PRO A 65 -0.72 15.53 14.93
CA PRO A 65 -1.93 15.71 14.10
C PRO A 65 -1.70 15.51 12.60
N ARG A 66 -0.59 16.00 12.09
CA ARG A 66 -0.23 15.96 10.66
C ARG A 66 0.59 14.75 10.23
N GLN A 67 0.93 13.86 11.16
CA GLN A 67 1.53 12.58 10.84
C GLN A 67 0.50 11.64 10.19
N PRO A 68 0.92 10.69 9.33
CA PRO A 68 -0.01 9.71 8.79
C PRO A 68 -0.60 8.87 9.92
N ILE A 69 -1.89 8.56 9.80
CA ILE A 69 -2.49 7.54 10.64
C ILE A 69 -1.75 6.23 10.41
N SER A 70 -1.43 5.52 11.48
CA SER A 70 -0.75 4.23 11.44
C SER A 70 -1.32 3.28 12.49
N SER A 71 -0.87 2.02 12.50
CA SER A 71 -1.39 1.01 13.43
C SER A 71 -2.90 0.79 13.34
N ILE A 72 -3.46 0.92 12.16
CA ILE A 72 -4.85 0.59 11.85
C ILE A 72 -4.91 -0.61 10.90
N SER A 73 -5.92 -1.45 11.07
CA SER A 73 -6.15 -2.63 10.24
C SER A 73 -6.73 -2.25 8.87
N TRP A 74 -6.80 -3.23 7.97
CA TRP A 74 -7.45 -3.05 6.68
C TRP A 74 -8.94 -2.70 6.84
N GLU A 75 -9.63 -3.38 7.77
CA GLU A 75 -11.04 -3.12 8.05
C GLU A 75 -11.26 -1.70 8.60
N GLU A 76 -10.38 -1.24 9.49
CA GLU A 76 -10.45 0.12 10.03
C GLU A 76 -10.16 1.17 8.95
N SER A 77 -9.20 0.90 8.07
CA SER A 77 -8.89 1.73 6.90
C SER A 77 -10.08 1.84 5.95
N LYS A 78 -10.73 0.71 5.65
CA LYS A 78 -11.93 0.64 4.81
C LYS A 78 -13.09 1.41 5.44
N THR A 79 -13.33 1.20 6.74
CA THR A 79 -14.38 1.91 7.50
C THR A 79 -14.19 3.42 7.43
N TYR A 80 -12.95 3.91 7.59
CA TYR A 80 -12.65 5.33 7.48
C TYR A 80 -12.96 5.88 6.08
N CYS A 81 -12.49 5.22 5.03
CA CYS A 81 -12.76 5.67 3.67
C CYS A 81 -14.26 5.67 3.35
N GLN A 82 -15.00 4.65 3.79
CA GLN A 82 -16.45 4.56 3.60
C GLN A 82 -17.20 5.67 4.34
N TRP A 83 -16.75 6.04 5.54
CA TRP A 83 -17.32 7.17 6.28
C TRP A 83 -17.25 8.49 5.50
N LEU A 84 -16.20 8.66 4.69
CA LEU A 84 -16.04 9.82 3.79
C LEU A 84 -16.81 9.69 2.47
N GLY A 85 -17.58 8.62 2.24
CA GLY A 85 -18.19 8.33 0.95
C GLY A 85 -17.15 7.96 -0.12
N LYS A 86 -16.02 7.41 0.31
CA LYS A 86 -14.90 6.94 -0.50
C LYS A 86 -14.70 5.43 -0.31
N ARG A 87 -13.66 4.88 -0.91
CA ARG A 87 -13.23 3.48 -0.77
C ARG A 87 -11.72 3.39 -0.65
N LEU A 88 -11.21 2.20 -0.36
CA LEU A 88 -9.79 1.94 -0.54
C LEU A 88 -9.42 1.98 -2.03
N PRO A 89 -8.19 2.39 -2.38
CA PRO A 89 -7.70 2.31 -3.75
C PRO A 89 -7.53 0.84 -4.16
N ARG A 90 -7.76 0.55 -5.43
CA ARG A 90 -7.30 -0.70 -6.02
C ARG A 90 -5.80 -0.64 -6.27
N GLU A 91 -5.15 -1.79 -6.28
CA GLU A 91 -3.70 -1.86 -6.49
C GLU A 91 -3.26 -1.21 -7.81
N ALA A 92 -4.01 -1.43 -8.88
CA ALA A 92 -3.73 -0.84 -10.18
C ALA A 92 -3.93 0.69 -10.20
N GLU A 93 -4.90 1.23 -9.46
CA GLU A 93 -5.11 2.67 -9.30
C GLU A 93 -3.95 3.31 -8.55
N TRP A 94 -3.54 2.69 -7.46
CA TRP A 94 -2.42 3.16 -6.66
C TRP A 94 -1.12 3.18 -7.49
N GLU A 95 -0.80 2.08 -8.20
CA GLU A 95 0.41 2.02 -9.03
C GLU A 95 0.34 3.03 -10.18
N LYS A 96 -0.83 3.23 -10.81
CA LYS A 96 -1.03 4.27 -11.82
C LYS A 96 -0.72 5.65 -11.27
N ALA A 97 -1.21 5.97 -10.07
CA ALA A 97 -0.96 7.27 -9.42
C ALA A 97 0.54 7.47 -9.10
N ALA A 98 1.22 6.43 -8.67
CA ALA A 98 2.65 6.46 -8.35
C ALA A 98 3.54 6.54 -9.60
N ARG A 99 3.22 5.78 -10.67
CA ARG A 99 4.13 5.58 -11.83
C ARG A 99 3.73 6.29 -13.10
N GLY A 100 2.48 6.72 -13.24
CA GLY A 100 2.00 7.22 -14.53
C GLY A 100 1.93 6.13 -15.60
N THR A 101 2.45 6.45 -16.79
CA THR A 101 2.45 5.57 -17.97
C THR A 101 3.84 5.25 -18.52
N ASP A 102 4.89 5.77 -17.90
CA ASP A 102 6.28 5.67 -18.39
C ASP A 102 7.10 4.61 -17.66
N ALA A 103 6.44 3.79 -16.82
CA ALA A 103 7.06 2.68 -16.08
C ALA A 103 8.23 3.09 -15.17
N ARG A 104 8.26 4.35 -14.70
CA ARG A 104 9.27 4.87 -13.79
C ARG A 104 9.40 4.02 -12.53
N ARG A 105 10.61 3.97 -11.98
CA ARG A 105 10.92 3.13 -10.82
C ARG A 105 10.34 3.66 -9.51
N TYR A 106 10.39 4.99 -9.34
CA TYR A 106 9.87 5.71 -8.18
C TYR A 106 8.89 6.78 -8.65
N PRO A 107 8.08 7.36 -7.75
CA PRO A 107 7.11 8.39 -8.15
C PRO A 107 7.74 9.59 -8.87
N TRP A 108 8.93 10.00 -8.48
CA TRP A 108 9.69 11.13 -9.06
C TRP A 108 10.50 10.75 -10.30
N GLY A 109 10.59 9.48 -10.69
CA GLY A 109 11.39 9.02 -11.84
C GLY A 109 12.29 7.83 -11.49
N ASN A 110 13.48 7.78 -12.10
CA ASN A 110 14.41 6.65 -11.96
C ASN A 110 15.62 6.94 -11.04
N ASP A 111 15.77 8.18 -10.60
CA ASP A 111 16.87 8.54 -9.70
C ASP A 111 16.74 7.82 -8.35
N PRO A 112 17.86 7.47 -7.72
CA PRO A 112 17.85 6.86 -6.39
C PRO A 112 17.08 7.71 -5.37
N PRO A 113 16.45 7.08 -4.37
CA PRO A 113 15.82 7.81 -3.27
C PRO A 113 16.82 8.65 -2.49
N ASP A 114 16.34 9.81 -2.05
CA ASP A 114 17.03 10.67 -1.09
C ASP A 114 16.04 11.28 -0.08
N ALA A 115 16.55 11.91 0.97
CA ALA A 115 15.74 12.46 2.06
C ALA A 115 14.84 13.64 1.67
N THR A 116 15.01 14.23 0.48
CA THR A 116 14.13 15.30 -0.03
C THR A 116 12.92 14.76 -0.77
N ARG A 117 12.97 13.49 -1.20
CA ARG A 117 11.97 12.82 -2.02
C ARG A 117 11.10 11.84 -1.25
N GLY A 118 11.64 11.18 -0.21
CA GLY A 118 10.90 10.18 0.56
C GLY A 118 11.32 10.12 2.04
N VAL A 119 10.45 9.56 2.86
CA VAL A 119 10.72 9.26 4.27
C VAL A 119 11.00 7.77 4.39
N TYR A 120 12.29 7.40 4.54
CA TYR A 120 12.74 6.01 4.54
C TYR A 120 14.03 5.85 5.33
N ALA A 121 14.47 4.63 5.57
CA ALA A 121 15.69 4.26 6.30
C ALA A 121 15.80 4.97 7.67
N GLY A 122 14.67 5.28 8.29
CA GLY A 122 14.57 6.01 9.54
C GLY A 122 13.86 5.22 10.63
N SER A 123 13.56 5.90 11.73
CA SER A 123 12.89 5.33 12.90
C SER A 123 11.49 5.89 13.14
N ARG A 124 11.02 6.83 12.33
CA ARG A 124 9.72 7.49 12.48
C ARG A 124 9.18 8.02 11.17
N THR A 125 7.87 8.27 11.14
CA THR A 125 7.18 8.97 10.06
C THR A 125 7.52 10.47 10.03
N ALA A 126 7.15 11.14 8.96
CA ALA A 126 7.14 12.60 8.87
C ALA A 126 5.73 13.12 8.59
N GLU A 127 5.49 14.41 8.75
CA GLU A 127 4.22 15.02 8.36
C GLU A 127 3.92 14.71 6.89
N VAL A 128 2.66 14.38 6.60
CA VAL A 128 2.25 14.08 5.23
C VAL A 128 2.51 15.27 4.31
N GLY A 129 2.94 15.00 3.08
CA GLY A 129 3.27 16.04 2.11
C GLY A 129 4.56 16.82 2.39
N SER A 130 5.35 16.43 3.37
CA SER A 130 6.59 17.16 3.73
C SER A 130 7.75 16.97 2.74
N ARG A 131 7.58 16.10 1.73
CA ARG A 131 8.59 15.81 0.70
C ARG A 131 8.06 16.09 -0.71
N PRO A 132 7.86 17.37 -1.07
CA PRO A 132 7.25 17.73 -2.37
C PRO A 132 8.10 17.32 -3.58
N ALA A 133 9.41 17.17 -3.44
CA ALA A 133 10.27 16.64 -4.50
C ALA A 133 10.02 15.16 -4.82
N GLY A 134 9.30 14.45 -3.95
CA GLY A 134 8.87 13.07 -4.14
C GLY A 134 7.54 12.90 -4.87
N ALA A 135 6.97 13.98 -5.39
CA ALA A 135 5.68 13.94 -6.08
C ALA A 135 5.66 12.97 -7.26
N GLY A 136 4.60 12.19 -7.37
CA GLY A 136 4.31 11.37 -8.52
C GLY A 136 3.82 12.19 -9.72
N PRO A 137 3.61 11.56 -10.89
CA PRO A 137 3.31 12.24 -12.14
C PRO A 137 1.99 13.02 -12.13
N TYR A 138 1.09 12.69 -11.23
CA TYR A 138 -0.20 13.37 -11.04
C TYR A 138 -0.25 14.24 -9.78
N GLY A 139 0.90 14.49 -9.14
CA GLY A 139 1.01 15.36 -7.97
C GLY A 139 0.68 14.70 -6.63
N HIS A 140 0.52 13.38 -6.58
CA HIS A 140 0.39 12.63 -5.32
C HIS A 140 1.73 12.65 -4.58
N LEU A 141 1.66 12.80 -3.27
CA LEU A 141 2.80 12.85 -2.37
C LEU A 141 2.85 11.60 -1.49
N ASP A 142 4.02 11.32 -0.94
CA ASP A 142 4.28 10.19 -0.03
C ASP A 142 3.96 8.80 -0.63
N MET A 143 3.94 8.71 -2.00
CA MET A 143 3.77 7.44 -2.70
C MET A 143 5.02 6.53 -2.61
N ALA A 144 6.05 6.97 -1.88
CA ALA A 144 7.27 6.20 -1.65
C ALA A 144 7.87 6.54 -0.27
N GLY A 145 7.67 5.67 0.69
CA GLY A 145 8.06 5.82 2.09
C GLY A 145 6.92 6.32 2.97
N ASN A 146 7.25 6.84 4.13
CA ASN A 146 6.36 7.24 5.20
C ASN A 146 5.61 6.05 5.80
N VAL A 147 4.44 5.64 5.27
CA VAL A 147 3.76 4.40 5.67
C VAL A 147 3.34 3.56 4.47
N TRP A 148 3.35 2.24 4.63
CA TRP A 148 2.66 1.33 3.72
C TRP A 148 1.18 1.64 3.68
N GLU A 149 0.55 1.53 2.54
CA GLU A 149 -0.85 1.88 2.35
C GLU A 149 -1.70 0.67 2.02
N TRP A 150 -2.73 0.42 2.84
CA TRP A 150 -3.70 -0.63 2.61
C TRP A 150 -4.51 -0.40 1.34
N LEU A 151 -4.67 -1.46 0.56
CA LEU A 151 -5.42 -1.48 -0.70
C LEU A 151 -6.62 -2.41 -0.62
N GLU A 152 -7.59 -2.22 -1.53
CA GLU A 152 -8.79 -3.08 -1.59
C GLU A 152 -8.47 -4.52 -1.97
N ASP A 153 -7.41 -4.73 -2.76
CA ASP A 153 -7.10 -6.00 -3.39
C ASP A 153 -6.64 -7.06 -2.39
N ILE A 154 -7.03 -8.29 -2.66
CA ILE A 154 -6.45 -9.48 -2.05
C ILE A 154 -5.09 -9.72 -2.69
N TYR A 155 -4.11 -10.04 -1.89
CA TYR A 155 -2.80 -10.38 -2.40
C TYR A 155 -2.81 -11.73 -3.10
N ASP A 156 -2.43 -11.68 -4.37
CA ASP A 156 -2.17 -12.84 -5.19
C ASP A 156 -0.80 -12.68 -5.85
N PRO A 157 0.19 -13.54 -5.53
CA PRO A 157 1.52 -13.46 -6.14
C PRO A 157 1.50 -13.67 -7.66
N TYR A 158 0.44 -14.23 -8.19
CA TYR A 158 0.26 -14.48 -9.62
C TYR A 158 -0.75 -13.57 -10.30
N ALA A 159 -1.23 -12.54 -9.62
CA ALA A 159 -2.26 -11.64 -10.13
C ALA A 159 -1.97 -11.15 -11.56
N TYR A 160 -0.72 -10.80 -11.84
CA TYR A 160 -0.29 -10.23 -13.13
C TYR A 160 -0.21 -11.24 -14.28
N ARG A 161 -0.29 -12.52 -13.98
CA ARG A 161 -0.28 -13.62 -14.95
C ARG A 161 -1.66 -14.24 -15.18
N ARG A 162 -2.69 -13.77 -14.45
CA ARG A 162 -4.04 -14.32 -14.56
C ARG A 162 -4.81 -13.70 -15.71
N VAL A 163 -5.80 -14.46 -16.19
CA VAL A 163 -6.79 -13.93 -17.12
C VAL A 163 -7.55 -12.79 -16.45
N GLY A 164 -7.62 -11.65 -17.11
CA GLY A 164 -8.28 -10.45 -16.59
C GLY A 164 -7.36 -9.52 -15.79
N ALA A 165 -6.07 -9.80 -15.70
CA ALA A 165 -5.09 -8.89 -15.10
C ALA A 165 -5.12 -7.48 -15.74
N ASP A 166 -5.42 -7.39 -17.01
CA ASP A 166 -5.57 -6.16 -17.80
C ASP A 166 -6.71 -5.24 -17.33
N ARG A 167 -7.64 -5.75 -16.52
CA ARG A 167 -8.76 -4.98 -15.97
C ARG A 167 -8.51 -4.41 -14.58
N GLY A 168 -7.41 -4.80 -13.93
CA GLY A 168 -7.08 -4.34 -12.58
C GLY A 168 -8.18 -4.65 -11.56
N ILE A 169 -8.92 -5.75 -11.76
CA ILE A 169 -10.01 -6.16 -10.87
C ILE A 169 -9.45 -7.20 -9.90
N PRO A 170 -9.55 -6.96 -8.59
CA PRO A 170 -9.10 -7.93 -7.61
C PRO A 170 -9.92 -9.21 -7.68
N GLY A 171 -9.26 -10.37 -7.56
CA GLY A 171 -9.93 -11.65 -7.37
C GLY A 171 -10.63 -11.73 -6.01
N SER A 172 -11.61 -12.63 -5.88
CA SER A 172 -12.15 -12.97 -4.56
C SER A 172 -11.13 -13.77 -3.73
N CYS A 173 -11.30 -13.78 -2.43
CA CYS A 173 -10.47 -14.57 -1.53
C CYS A 173 -10.52 -16.06 -1.89
N GLU A 174 -11.70 -16.58 -2.20
CA GLU A 174 -11.90 -17.98 -2.57
C GLU A 174 -11.14 -18.33 -3.85
N GLU A 175 -11.26 -17.50 -4.89
CA GLU A 175 -10.54 -17.70 -6.16
C GLU A 175 -9.03 -17.71 -5.98
N VAL A 176 -8.49 -16.72 -5.23
CA VAL A 176 -7.06 -16.60 -4.99
C VAL A 176 -6.53 -17.79 -4.18
N MET A 177 -7.21 -18.16 -3.09
CA MET A 177 -6.78 -19.25 -2.21
C MET A 177 -6.90 -20.60 -2.90
N THR A 178 -7.95 -20.84 -3.68
CA THR A 178 -8.11 -22.07 -4.47
C THR A 178 -6.95 -22.24 -5.43
N ALA A 179 -6.64 -21.21 -6.21
CA ALA A 179 -5.53 -21.24 -7.17
C ALA A 179 -4.17 -21.42 -6.49
N GLN A 180 -3.92 -20.81 -5.35
CA GLN A 180 -2.68 -20.99 -4.58
C GLN A 180 -2.57 -22.41 -4.01
N ASN A 181 -3.67 -23.00 -3.54
CA ASN A 181 -3.70 -24.37 -3.05
C ASN A 181 -3.42 -25.38 -4.17
N GLU A 182 -3.96 -25.18 -5.36
CA GLU A 182 -3.65 -26.02 -6.53
C GLU A 182 -2.16 -25.99 -6.89
N LEU A 183 -1.53 -24.81 -6.83
CA LEU A 183 -0.08 -24.67 -7.08
C LEU A 183 0.73 -25.40 -6.03
N ARG A 184 0.37 -25.33 -4.75
CA ARG A 184 1.03 -26.07 -3.67
C ARG A 184 0.91 -27.57 -3.86
N GLN A 185 -0.28 -28.08 -4.23
CA GLN A 185 -0.51 -29.51 -4.48
C GLN A 185 0.33 -30.05 -5.65
N LYS A 186 0.60 -29.20 -6.64
CA LYS A 186 1.48 -29.54 -7.78
C LYS A 186 2.97 -29.42 -7.45
N GLY A 187 3.33 -29.18 -6.19
CA GLY A 187 4.72 -28.97 -5.77
C GLY A 187 5.35 -27.70 -6.35
N GLN A 188 4.57 -26.87 -6.99
CA GLN A 188 4.98 -25.56 -7.49
C GLN A 188 4.99 -24.60 -6.30
N GLN A 189 6.08 -24.58 -5.57
CA GLN A 189 6.36 -23.48 -4.64
C GLN A 189 6.71 -22.26 -5.48
N GLY A 190 5.70 -21.57 -5.93
CA GLY A 190 5.82 -20.59 -6.99
C GLY A 190 6.35 -19.25 -6.57
N TYR A 191 6.93 -19.08 -5.38
CA TYR A 191 7.47 -17.79 -4.98
C TYR A 191 8.67 -17.94 -4.04
N THR A 192 9.82 -17.50 -4.52
CA THR A 192 11.10 -17.52 -3.80
C THR A 192 11.49 -16.15 -3.23
N GLY A 193 10.59 -15.17 -3.24
CA GLY A 193 10.83 -13.83 -2.73
C GLY A 193 10.81 -13.74 -1.21
N SER A 194 11.05 -12.55 -0.69
CA SER A 194 11.01 -12.25 0.75
C SER A 194 9.62 -12.36 1.36
N ASN A 195 8.58 -12.42 0.55
CA ASN A 195 7.20 -12.59 0.96
C ASN A 195 6.74 -14.02 0.65
N PRO A 196 6.52 -14.87 1.66
CA PRO A 196 6.03 -16.22 1.43
C PRO A 196 4.60 -16.18 0.86
N ILE A 197 4.24 -17.21 0.07
CA ILE A 197 2.84 -17.36 -0.38
C ILE A 197 1.94 -17.49 0.84
N PRO A 198 0.93 -16.62 1.00
CA PRO A 198 0.07 -16.64 2.17
C PRO A 198 -0.70 -17.96 2.27
N THR A 199 -0.92 -18.42 3.50
CA THR A 199 -1.75 -19.58 3.82
C THR A 199 -3.19 -19.21 4.11
N GLU A 200 -3.47 -17.93 4.22
CA GLU A 200 -4.78 -17.33 4.43
C GLU A 200 -4.96 -16.13 3.49
N CYS A 201 -6.16 -15.58 3.49
CA CYS A 201 -6.48 -14.41 2.66
C CYS A 201 -5.83 -13.15 3.23
N GLU A 202 -4.86 -12.60 2.51
CA GLU A 202 -4.16 -11.38 2.91
C GLU A 202 -4.45 -10.23 1.95
N ARG A 203 -4.19 -9.01 2.41
CA ARG A 203 -4.43 -7.77 1.69
C ARG A 203 -3.14 -7.14 1.23
N ASN A 204 -3.17 -6.51 0.06
CA ASN A 204 -2.04 -5.78 -0.48
C ASN A 204 -1.76 -4.47 0.28
N LEU A 205 -0.47 -4.15 0.39
CA LEU A 205 0.03 -2.84 0.76
C LEU A 205 1.07 -2.38 -0.27
N ARG A 206 1.18 -1.07 -0.45
CA ARG A 206 2.10 -0.44 -1.40
C ARG A 206 2.79 0.76 -0.77
N GLY A 207 3.89 1.23 -1.40
CA GLY A 207 4.56 2.48 -1.12
C GLY A 207 5.87 2.39 -0.35
N GLY A 208 6.10 1.36 0.41
CA GLY A 208 7.22 1.36 1.36
C GLY A 208 6.87 2.12 2.64
N ALA A 209 7.79 2.16 3.59
CA ALA A 209 7.58 2.87 4.85
C ALA A 209 8.87 3.50 5.36
N PHE A 210 8.74 4.33 6.41
CA PHE A 210 9.84 5.10 7.01
C PHE A 210 11.05 4.24 7.41
N ASN A 211 10.85 2.97 7.72
CA ASN A 211 11.88 2.03 8.20
C ASN A 211 12.42 1.07 7.13
N TYR A 212 12.00 1.24 5.88
CA TYR A 212 12.49 0.45 4.75
C TYR A 212 13.64 1.15 4.04
N ASP A 213 14.45 0.37 3.31
CA ASP A 213 15.53 0.89 2.47
C ASP A 213 15.03 1.33 1.08
N GLY A 214 15.92 1.93 0.30
CA GLY A 214 15.59 2.44 -1.03
C GLY A 214 14.93 1.44 -1.98
N PRO A 215 15.37 0.17 -2.07
CA PRO A 215 14.72 -0.86 -2.86
C PRO A 215 13.26 -1.11 -2.49
N GLY A 216 12.89 -0.97 -1.23
CA GLY A 216 11.51 -1.12 -0.73
C GLY A 216 10.55 -0.03 -1.21
N LEU A 217 11.07 1.11 -1.68
CA LEU A 217 10.28 2.27 -2.13
C LEU A 217 9.86 2.21 -3.59
N ARG A 218 10.25 1.17 -4.34
CA ARG A 218 9.87 1.06 -5.76
C ARG A 218 8.35 1.07 -5.92
N SER A 219 7.85 1.82 -6.88
CA SER A 219 6.41 1.92 -7.13
C SER A 219 5.76 0.58 -7.52
N SER A 220 6.53 -0.40 -8.00
CA SER A 220 6.06 -1.75 -8.29
C SER A 220 6.11 -2.70 -7.11
N ASN A 221 6.83 -2.35 -6.02
CA ASN A 221 7.01 -3.22 -4.86
C ASN A 221 5.67 -3.53 -4.18
N ARG A 222 5.48 -4.81 -3.82
CA ARG A 222 4.25 -5.34 -3.23
C ARG A 222 4.57 -5.96 -1.87
N VAL A 223 3.69 -5.73 -0.90
CA VAL A 223 3.71 -6.36 0.41
C VAL A 223 2.30 -6.76 0.79
N HIS A 224 2.15 -7.75 1.65
CA HIS A 224 0.85 -8.25 2.08
C HIS A 224 0.85 -8.63 3.56
N HIS A 225 -0.31 -8.52 4.17
CA HIS A 225 -0.55 -8.97 5.55
C HIS A 225 -2.02 -9.35 5.75
N PRO A 226 -2.33 -10.17 6.78
CA PRO A 226 -3.70 -10.41 7.22
C PRO A 226 -4.46 -9.09 7.43
N ALA A 227 -5.72 -9.06 7.03
CA ALA A 227 -6.57 -7.86 7.12
C ALA A 227 -6.70 -7.30 8.55
N SER A 228 -6.52 -8.15 9.56
CA SER A 228 -6.58 -7.78 10.98
C SER A 228 -5.31 -7.15 11.52
N PHE A 229 -4.19 -7.21 10.79
CA PHE A 229 -2.90 -6.68 11.27
C PHE A 229 -2.92 -5.17 11.41
N ARG A 230 -2.32 -4.71 12.52
CA ARG A 230 -2.06 -3.30 12.81
C ARG A 230 -0.56 -3.11 12.91
N LEU A 231 0.02 -2.49 11.90
CA LEU A 231 1.46 -2.26 11.82
C LEU A 231 1.74 -0.77 11.98
N ILE A 232 2.71 -0.43 12.82
CA ILE A 232 3.10 0.98 13.02
C ILE A 232 3.60 1.64 11.74
N MET A 233 3.94 0.83 10.76
CA MET A 233 4.40 1.26 9.45
C MET A 233 3.32 1.21 8.37
N SER A 234 2.06 0.92 8.69
CA SER A 234 0.96 0.88 7.71
C SER A 234 -0.15 1.86 8.06
N GLY A 235 -0.63 2.53 7.05
CA GLY A 235 -1.71 3.51 7.06
C GLY A 235 -2.59 3.38 5.82
N VAL A 236 -3.16 4.49 5.36
CA VAL A 236 -4.12 4.48 4.24
C VAL A 236 -4.20 5.84 3.55
N ARG A 237 -4.53 5.84 2.26
CA ARG A 237 -5.19 6.93 1.54
C ARG A 237 -6.46 6.40 0.90
N CYS A 238 -7.45 7.26 0.63
CA CYS A 238 -8.71 6.85 0.05
C CYS A 238 -8.81 7.19 -1.44
N ALA A 239 -9.64 6.43 -2.14
CA ALA A 239 -10.01 6.66 -3.53
C ALA A 239 -11.53 6.86 -3.67
N LYS A 240 -11.95 7.38 -4.81
CA LYS A 240 -13.36 7.53 -5.18
C LYS A 240 -13.49 7.31 -6.68
N ASP A 241 -14.57 6.71 -7.11
CA ASP A 241 -14.88 6.58 -8.53
C ASP A 241 -15.11 7.97 -9.16
N GLY A 242 -14.64 8.13 -10.41
CA GLY A 242 -14.74 9.38 -11.16
C GLY A 242 -16.11 9.63 -11.77
#